data_9c233ffd9dcfcd999683b3cdd302b0a5
#
_entry.id   9c233ffd9dcfcd999683b3cdd302b0a5
#
_cell.length_a   1.000
_cell.length_b   1.000
_cell.length_c   1.000
_cell.angle_alpha   90.00
_cell.angle_beta   90.00
_cell.angle_gamma   90.00
#
_symmetry.space_group_name_H-M   'P 1'
#
loop_
_entity.id
_entity.type
_entity.pdbx_description
1 polymer ?
#
loop_
_entity_poly.entity_id
_entity_poly.type
_entity_poly.pdbx_seq_one_letter_code
_entity_poly.pdbx_strand_id
1 'polypeptide(L)'
;MTTDRSARGSWRTWTIEIQVWKILAALIILSVLTFWMMVVHQEDEIIALTRNEVVTDAAGNRIWHGTFFNTDDIPYRDLGVTVNFLDRNGEVVAKAEAETDELLPGTGLDLQADLPPQAVNLRIYSVRWRNDRTATMFGPFREPWAFGYLMYHPQE
;
A
#
# COMPACT_ATOMS: atom_id res chain seq x y z
N MET A 1 -24.27 -15.78 -68.98
CA MET A 1 -24.61 -16.28 -67.62
C MET A 1 -23.32 -16.40 -66.83
N THR A 2 -22.90 -15.34 -66.18
CA THR A 2 -21.68 -15.28 -65.40
C THR A 2 -22.11 -15.11 -63.98
N THR A 3 -21.99 -16.18 -63.16
CA THR A 3 -22.31 -16.21 -61.75
C THR A 3 -21.17 -15.58 -60.95
N ASP A 4 -21.49 -14.46 -60.35
CA ASP A 4 -20.68 -13.74 -59.43
C ASP A 4 -20.41 -14.56 -58.11
N ARG A 5 -19.15 -14.98 -57.91
CA ARG A 5 -18.67 -15.79 -56.77
C ARG A 5 -17.86 -15.01 -55.77
N SER A 6 -17.84 -13.68 -55.87
CA SER A 6 -16.90 -12.85 -55.03
C SER A 6 -17.43 -12.37 -53.66
N ALA A 7 -18.72 -12.62 -53.34
CA ALA A 7 -19.33 -12.01 -52.14
C ALA A 7 -19.28 -12.85 -50.87
N ARG A 8 -18.74 -14.08 -50.87
CA ARG A 8 -18.76 -14.96 -49.66
C ARG A 8 -17.50 -14.95 -48.80
N GLY A 9 -16.47 -14.21 -49.19
CA GLY A 9 -15.19 -14.21 -48.49
C GLY A 9 -15.08 -13.20 -47.30
N SER A 10 -15.90 -12.15 -47.35
CA SER A 10 -15.67 -10.98 -46.43
C SER A 10 -16.24 -11.15 -45.04
N TRP A 11 -17.26 -11.95 -44.82
CA TRP A 11 -17.93 -12.09 -43.52
C TRP A 11 -17.18 -12.96 -42.53
N ARG A 12 -16.38 -13.91 -43.00
CA ARG A 12 -15.58 -14.80 -42.10
C ARG A 12 -14.38 -14.13 -41.49
N THR A 13 -13.77 -13.24 -42.26
CA THR A 13 -12.60 -12.46 -41.76
C THR A 13 -13.03 -11.44 -40.73
N TRP A 14 -14.18 -10.79 -40.90
CA TRP A 14 -14.70 -9.81 -39.92
C TRP A 14 -15.04 -10.42 -38.58
N THR A 15 -15.64 -11.60 -38.54
CA THR A 15 -15.97 -12.30 -37.28
C THR A 15 -14.74 -12.76 -36.53
N ILE A 16 -13.66 -13.12 -37.22
CA ILE A 16 -12.40 -13.53 -36.58
C ILE A 16 -11.69 -12.31 -35.96
N GLU A 17 -11.63 -11.20 -36.65
CA GLU A 17 -11.03 -9.97 -36.13
C GLU A 17 -11.74 -9.44 -34.88
N ILE A 18 -13.08 -9.43 -34.89
CA ILE A 18 -13.88 -9.02 -33.73
C ILE A 18 -13.66 -9.95 -32.54
N GLN A 19 -13.48 -11.24 -32.74
CA GLN A 19 -13.19 -12.18 -31.66
C GLN A 19 -11.78 -12.01 -31.10
N VAL A 20 -10.78 -11.78 -31.93
CA VAL A 20 -9.40 -11.53 -31.51
C VAL A 20 -9.33 -10.28 -30.63
N TRP A 21 -9.99 -9.18 -31.03
CA TRP A 21 -10.04 -7.96 -30.23
C TRP A 21 -10.72 -8.15 -28.88
N LYS A 22 -11.80 -8.93 -28.82
CA LYS A 22 -12.48 -9.26 -27.56
C LYS A 22 -11.59 -10.08 -26.61
N ILE A 23 -10.86 -11.04 -27.15
CA ILE A 23 -9.90 -11.86 -26.39
C ILE A 23 -8.76 -10.98 -25.87
N LEU A 24 -8.22 -10.11 -26.72
CA LEU A 24 -7.15 -9.20 -26.32
C LEU A 24 -7.60 -8.22 -25.23
N ALA A 25 -8.80 -7.65 -25.37
CA ALA A 25 -9.39 -6.77 -24.36
C ALA A 25 -9.64 -7.51 -23.04
N ALA A 26 -10.13 -8.74 -23.07
CA ALA A 26 -10.35 -9.58 -21.91
C ALA A 26 -9.02 -9.90 -21.19
N LEU A 27 -7.95 -10.20 -21.93
CA LEU A 27 -6.62 -10.44 -21.38
C LEU A 27 -6.02 -9.19 -20.73
N ILE A 28 -6.20 -8.02 -21.33
CA ILE A 28 -5.75 -6.75 -20.76
C ILE A 28 -6.51 -6.45 -19.47
N ILE A 29 -7.84 -6.60 -19.45
CA ILE A 29 -8.66 -6.40 -18.25
C ILE A 29 -8.27 -7.37 -17.16
N LEU A 30 -8.06 -8.65 -17.49
CA LEU A 30 -7.63 -9.66 -16.53
C LEU A 30 -6.23 -9.34 -15.96
N SER A 31 -5.30 -8.89 -16.81
CA SER A 31 -3.95 -8.49 -16.37
C SER A 31 -3.98 -7.28 -15.45
N VAL A 32 -4.83 -6.29 -15.74
CA VAL A 32 -5.01 -5.10 -14.88
C VAL A 32 -5.65 -5.49 -13.55
N LEU A 33 -6.66 -6.37 -13.57
CA LEU A 33 -7.32 -6.86 -12.35
C LEU A 33 -6.38 -7.69 -11.48
N THR A 34 -5.59 -8.59 -12.07
CA THR A 34 -4.60 -9.39 -11.32
C THR A 34 -3.48 -8.51 -10.76
N PHE A 35 -3.00 -7.55 -11.53
CA PHE A 35 -2.02 -6.58 -11.03
C PHE A 35 -2.59 -5.73 -9.89
N TRP A 36 -3.83 -5.27 -10.02
CA TRP A 36 -4.51 -4.49 -8.97
C TRP A 36 -4.77 -5.32 -7.71
N MET A 37 -5.21 -6.58 -7.85
CA MET A 37 -5.33 -7.51 -6.72
C MET A 37 -3.99 -7.80 -6.04
N MET A 38 -2.91 -7.96 -6.81
CA MET A 38 -1.57 -8.15 -6.24
C MET A 38 -1.11 -6.94 -5.43
N VAL A 39 -1.32 -5.73 -5.96
CA VAL A 39 -0.94 -4.48 -5.27
C VAL A 39 -1.76 -4.29 -4.00
N VAL A 40 -3.08 -4.52 -4.05
CA VAL A 40 -3.97 -4.36 -2.88
C VAL A 40 -3.72 -5.42 -1.80
N HIS A 41 -3.38 -6.66 -2.17
CA HIS A 41 -3.10 -7.73 -1.18
C HIS A 41 -1.72 -7.62 -0.53
N GLN A 42 -0.76 -6.97 -1.18
CA GLN A 42 0.57 -6.77 -0.60
C GLN A 42 0.60 -5.69 0.49
N GLU A 43 -0.39 -4.81 0.54
CA GLU A 43 -0.45 -3.76 1.56
C GLU A 43 -0.71 -4.31 2.98
N ASP A 44 -1.41 -5.46 3.09
CA ASP A 44 -1.84 -6.03 4.38
C ASP A 44 -0.83 -7.01 5.01
N GLU A 45 0.15 -7.50 4.25
CA GLU A 45 0.95 -8.66 4.67
C GLU A 45 2.36 -8.31 5.18
N ILE A 46 2.90 -7.12 4.93
CA ILE A 46 4.33 -6.89 5.05
C ILE A 46 4.72 -6.23 6.37
N ILE A 47 4.05 -5.16 6.74
CA ILE A 47 4.31 -4.43 7.99
C ILE A 47 3.00 -3.99 8.60
N ALA A 48 2.73 -4.47 9.80
CA ALA A 48 1.52 -4.13 10.52
C ALA A 48 1.77 -3.00 11.51
N LEU A 49 0.85 -2.05 11.58
CA LEU A 49 0.81 -1.05 12.64
C LEU A 49 0.17 -1.68 13.88
N THR A 50 0.99 -2.04 14.88
CA THR A 50 0.57 -2.73 16.11
C THR A 50 0.39 -1.81 17.30
N ARG A 51 0.97 -0.61 17.24
CA ARG A 51 0.80 0.45 18.22
C ARG A 51 0.52 1.76 17.49
N ASN A 52 -0.53 2.46 17.88
CA ASN A 52 -0.91 3.75 17.32
C ASN A 52 -1.65 4.54 18.39
N GLU A 53 -0.90 5.07 19.34
CA GLU A 53 -1.46 5.77 20.50
C GLU A 53 -0.89 7.18 20.65
N VAL A 54 -1.66 8.05 21.27
CA VAL A 54 -1.23 9.38 21.63
C VAL A 54 -1.19 9.49 23.17
N VAL A 55 -0.04 9.77 23.68
CA VAL A 55 0.18 10.01 25.12
C VAL A 55 0.36 11.51 25.35
N THR A 56 -0.19 12.03 26.43
CA THR A 56 0.05 13.40 26.86
C THR A 56 1.03 13.39 28.02
N ASP A 57 2.13 14.11 27.87
CA ASP A 57 3.14 14.22 28.90
C ASP A 57 2.68 15.13 30.07
N ALA A 58 3.47 15.21 31.13
CA ALA A 58 3.16 16.04 32.30
C ALA A 58 3.13 17.55 32.00
N ALA A 59 3.73 17.98 30.90
CA ALA A 59 3.74 19.37 30.44
C ALA A 59 2.55 19.67 29.48
N GLY A 60 1.73 18.67 29.15
CA GLY A 60 0.58 18.81 28.27
C GLY A 60 0.92 18.62 26.78
N ASN A 61 2.14 18.23 26.44
CA ASN A 61 2.50 17.95 25.05
C ASN A 61 1.94 16.60 24.64
N ARG A 62 1.47 16.52 23.39
CA ARG A 62 0.98 15.28 22.81
C ARG A 62 2.13 14.58 22.07
N ILE A 63 2.38 13.34 22.43
CA ILE A 63 3.41 12.51 21.80
C ILE A 63 2.72 11.30 21.18
N TRP A 64 2.94 11.09 19.89
CA TRP A 64 2.49 9.88 19.21
C TRP A 64 3.53 8.78 19.35
N HIS A 65 3.06 7.57 19.63
CA HIS A 65 3.83 6.34 19.62
C HIS A 65 3.26 5.39 18.59
N GLY A 66 4.08 4.95 17.64
CA GLY A 66 3.76 3.97 16.64
C GLY A 66 4.75 2.83 16.64
N THR A 67 4.28 1.59 16.44
CA THR A 67 5.13 0.42 16.25
C THR A 67 4.75 -0.25 14.94
N PHE A 68 5.72 -0.37 14.05
CA PHE A 68 5.59 -1.10 12.78
C PHE A 68 6.23 -2.47 12.96
N PHE A 69 5.41 -3.51 12.89
CA PHE A 69 5.79 -4.87 13.20
C PHE A 69 5.98 -5.69 11.93
N ASN A 70 7.08 -6.46 11.85
CA ASN A 70 7.31 -7.41 10.78
C ASN A 70 6.50 -8.69 11.04
N THR A 71 5.41 -8.87 10.27
CA THR A 71 4.54 -10.06 10.35
C THR A 71 4.98 -11.19 9.42
N ASP A 72 5.97 -10.94 8.57
CA ASP A 72 6.51 -11.91 7.63
C ASP A 72 7.54 -12.83 8.30
N ASP A 73 7.90 -13.91 7.64
CA ASP A 73 8.92 -14.89 8.06
C ASP A 73 10.34 -14.55 7.56
N ILE A 74 10.49 -13.44 6.80
CA ILE A 74 11.76 -12.96 6.26
C ILE A 74 12.19 -11.64 6.88
N PRO A 75 13.50 -11.38 7.05
CA PRO A 75 13.99 -10.09 7.51
C PRO A 75 13.87 -9.02 6.40
N TYR A 76 13.50 -7.81 6.79
CA TYR A 76 13.56 -6.62 5.94
C TYR A 76 14.80 -5.82 6.23
N ARG A 77 15.56 -5.46 5.17
CA ARG A 77 16.77 -4.64 5.26
C ARG A 77 16.50 -3.24 4.74
N ASP A 78 17.27 -2.29 5.23
CA ASP A 78 17.15 -0.87 4.89
C ASP A 78 15.68 -0.39 4.96
N LEU A 79 14.97 -0.81 6.02
CA LEU A 79 13.58 -0.43 6.23
C LEU A 79 13.49 1.03 6.63
N GLY A 80 12.70 1.79 5.89
CA GLY A 80 12.35 3.16 6.21
C GLY A 80 10.83 3.33 6.22
N VAL A 81 10.30 3.95 7.26
CA VAL A 81 8.88 4.28 7.39
C VAL A 81 8.73 5.78 7.53
N THR A 82 7.80 6.33 6.77
CA THR A 82 7.41 7.74 6.85
C THR A 82 5.93 7.85 7.17
N VAL A 83 5.60 8.60 8.21
CA VAL A 83 4.22 8.86 8.64
C VAL A 83 3.95 10.36 8.58
N ASN A 84 2.87 10.75 7.93
CA ASN A 84 2.35 12.11 7.93
C ASN A 84 1.19 12.22 8.91
N PHE A 85 1.19 13.26 9.73
CA PHE A 85 0.08 13.61 10.61
C PHE A 85 -0.78 14.69 9.94
N LEU A 86 -2.08 14.51 9.99
CA LEU A 86 -3.03 15.31 9.23
C LEU A 86 -3.97 16.05 10.17
N ASP A 87 -4.36 17.26 9.78
CA ASP A 87 -5.43 18.02 10.39
C ASP A 87 -6.82 17.52 9.93
N ARG A 88 -7.89 18.21 10.38
CA ARG A 88 -9.29 17.90 10.00
C ARG A 88 -9.58 18.11 8.51
N ASN A 89 -8.75 18.89 7.80
CA ASN A 89 -8.90 19.14 6.37
C ASN A 89 -8.12 18.15 5.53
N GLY A 90 -7.30 17.27 6.17
CA GLY A 90 -6.41 16.33 5.51
C GLY A 90 -5.07 16.95 5.10
N GLU A 91 -4.74 18.14 5.61
CA GLU A 91 -3.44 18.78 5.38
C GLU A 91 -2.38 18.21 6.32
N VAL A 92 -1.15 18.06 5.81
CA VAL A 92 -0.02 17.56 6.60
C VAL A 92 0.46 18.63 7.54
N VAL A 93 0.41 18.36 8.84
CA VAL A 93 0.80 19.29 9.92
C VAL A 93 2.07 18.87 10.66
N ALA A 94 2.46 17.59 10.54
CA ALA A 94 3.71 17.06 11.06
C ALA A 94 4.09 15.78 10.32
N LYS A 95 5.34 15.35 10.50
CA LYS A 95 5.89 14.15 9.87
C LYS A 95 6.79 13.42 10.86
N ALA A 96 6.75 12.08 10.84
CA ALA A 96 7.71 11.22 11.55
C ALA A 96 8.37 10.29 10.55
N GLU A 97 9.64 10.01 10.78
CA GLU A 97 10.43 9.07 9.98
C GLU A 97 11.24 8.19 10.92
N ALA A 98 11.34 6.91 10.60
CA ALA A 98 12.29 6.00 11.22
C ALA A 98 12.91 5.10 10.16
N GLU A 99 14.14 4.70 10.42
CA GLU A 99 14.92 3.80 9.58
C GLU A 99 15.61 2.78 10.47
N THR A 100 15.75 1.57 9.95
CA THR A 100 16.56 0.52 10.55
C THR A 100 17.27 -0.25 9.45
N ASP A 101 18.50 -0.66 9.72
CA ASP A 101 19.27 -1.48 8.77
C ASP A 101 18.66 -2.86 8.58
N GLU A 102 18.01 -3.39 9.63
CA GLU A 102 17.35 -4.68 9.56
C GLU A 102 16.17 -4.74 10.55
N LEU A 103 15.04 -5.29 10.10
CA LEU A 103 13.89 -5.63 10.93
C LEU A 103 13.63 -7.14 10.81
N LEU A 104 13.93 -7.86 11.88
CA LEU A 104 13.79 -9.32 11.94
C LEU A 104 12.30 -9.73 12.00
N PRO A 105 11.97 -10.95 11.55
CA PRO A 105 10.63 -11.53 11.76
C PRO A 105 10.19 -11.46 13.22
N GLY A 106 8.95 -11.08 13.44
CA GLY A 106 8.38 -10.99 14.78
C GLY A 106 8.92 -9.85 15.65
N THR A 107 9.61 -8.87 15.06
CA THR A 107 10.09 -7.67 15.77
C THR A 107 9.43 -6.40 15.25
N GLY A 108 9.48 -5.32 16.04
CA GLY A 108 8.87 -4.04 15.71
C GLY A 108 9.89 -2.90 15.63
N LEU A 109 9.59 -1.93 14.75
CA LEU A 109 10.26 -0.65 14.67
C LEU A 109 9.38 0.40 15.36
N ASP A 110 9.89 0.97 16.47
CA ASP A 110 9.19 2.00 17.22
C ASP A 110 9.49 3.39 16.68
N LEU A 111 8.42 4.18 16.52
CA LEU A 111 8.48 5.60 16.19
C LEU A 111 7.83 6.43 17.26
N GLN A 112 8.41 7.61 17.48
CA GLN A 112 7.81 8.64 18.34
C GLN A 112 7.83 9.97 17.61
N ALA A 113 6.78 10.77 17.80
CA ALA A 113 6.70 12.12 17.25
C ALA A 113 5.90 13.04 18.13
N ASP A 114 6.39 14.27 18.28
CA ASP A 114 5.62 15.35 18.89
C ASP A 114 4.46 15.75 17.97
N LEU A 115 3.26 15.77 18.50
CA LEU A 115 2.07 16.10 17.76
C LEU A 115 1.63 17.54 17.99
N PRO A 116 1.50 18.34 16.95
CA PRO A 116 0.84 19.63 17.06
C PRO A 116 -0.64 19.46 17.44
N PRO A 117 -1.26 20.45 18.14
CA PRO A 117 -2.64 20.33 18.63
C PRO A 117 -3.68 20.02 17.55
N GLN A 118 -3.45 20.48 16.31
CA GLN A 118 -4.33 20.30 15.17
C GLN A 118 -4.28 18.90 14.55
N ALA A 119 -3.28 18.06 14.87
CA ALA A 119 -3.18 16.72 14.36
C ALA A 119 -4.31 15.83 14.90
N VAL A 120 -5.11 15.25 14.00
CA VAL A 120 -6.27 14.40 14.34
C VAL A 120 -6.20 13.00 13.74
N ASN A 121 -5.46 12.84 12.65
CA ASN A 121 -5.27 11.57 11.93
C ASN A 121 -3.82 11.38 11.53
N LEU A 122 -3.47 10.17 11.15
CA LEU A 122 -2.18 9.85 10.54
C LEU A 122 -2.41 9.18 9.18
N ARG A 123 -1.40 9.26 8.31
CA ARG A 123 -1.31 8.54 7.05
C ARG A 123 0.10 7.99 6.91
N ILE A 124 0.23 6.71 6.68
CA ILE A 124 1.51 6.14 6.27
C ILE A 124 1.80 6.67 4.86
N TYR A 125 2.85 7.46 4.74
CA TYR A 125 3.22 8.08 3.46
C TYR A 125 4.04 7.11 2.61
N SER A 126 5.02 6.44 3.22
CA SER A 126 5.80 5.42 2.53
C SER A 126 6.37 4.40 3.50
N VAL A 127 6.47 3.18 3.03
CA VAL A 127 7.27 2.11 3.61
C VAL A 127 8.22 1.63 2.52
N ARG A 128 9.51 1.68 2.78
CA ARG A 128 10.54 1.21 1.85
C ARG A 128 11.39 0.15 2.53
N TRP A 129 11.75 -0.87 1.81
CA TRP A 129 12.69 -1.89 2.28
C TRP A 129 13.44 -2.52 1.12
N ARG A 130 14.47 -3.23 1.45
CA ARG A 130 15.21 -4.07 0.53
C ARG A 130 15.24 -5.51 1.05
N ASN A 131 15.03 -6.45 0.16
CA ASN A 131 15.38 -7.84 0.39
C ASN A 131 16.56 -8.22 -0.51
N ASP A 132 17.04 -9.46 -0.43
CA ASP A 132 18.24 -9.91 -1.17
C ASP A 132 18.12 -9.77 -2.71
N ARG A 133 16.93 -9.52 -3.24
CA ARG A 133 16.66 -9.48 -4.68
C ARG A 133 16.05 -8.19 -5.20
N THR A 134 15.29 -7.47 -4.38
CA THR A 134 14.53 -6.30 -4.82
C THR A 134 14.55 -5.19 -3.78
N ALA A 135 14.57 -3.95 -4.25
CA ALA A 135 14.21 -2.79 -3.43
C ALA A 135 12.74 -2.47 -3.71
N THR A 136 11.95 -2.34 -2.66
CA THR A 136 10.53 -2.09 -2.79
C THR A 136 10.14 -0.85 -2.00
N MET A 137 9.23 -0.07 -2.54
CA MET A 137 8.66 1.10 -1.90
C MET A 137 7.15 1.10 -2.11
N PHE A 138 6.42 1.23 -1.02
CA PHE A 138 4.96 1.37 -1.03
C PHE A 138 4.55 2.74 -0.50
N GLY A 139 3.45 3.24 -1.00
CA GLY A 139 2.85 4.50 -0.62
C GLY A 139 2.72 5.50 -1.78
N PRO A 140 2.11 6.64 -1.55
CA PRO A 140 1.37 6.98 -0.34
C PRO A 140 0.09 6.15 -0.20
N PHE A 141 -0.19 5.67 1.00
CA PHE A 141 -1.47 5.03 1.33
C PHE A 141 -2.58 6.07 1.27
N ARG A 142 -3.72 5.69 0.69
CA ARG A 142 -4.78 6.67 0.34
C ARG A 142 -5.58 7.16 1.54
N GLU A 143 -5.82 6.28 2.51
CA GLU A 143 -6.73 6.58 3.61
C GLU A 143 -5.98 7.01 4.87
N PRO A 144 -6.40 8.11 5.50
CA PRO A 144 -5.91 8.47 6.82
C PRO A 144 -6.55 7.57 7.87
N TRP A 145 -5.77 7.18 8.87
CA TRP A 145 -6.24 6.42 10.02
C TRP A 145 -6.40 7.31 11.24
N ALA A 146 -7.45 7.03 12.02
CA ALA A 146 -7.60 7.65 13.32
C ALA A 146 -6.54 7.14 14.29
N PHE A 147 -6.17 7.96 15.26
CA PHE A 147 -5.35 7.50 16.38
C PHE A 147 -6.08 6.38 17.13
N GLY A 148 -5.35 5.34 17.53
CA GLY A 148 -5.92 4.13 18.12
C GLY A 148 -6.33 3.05 17.12
N TYR A 149 -6.29 3.31 15.81
CA TYR A 149 -6.49 2.27 14.80
C TYR A 149 -5.25 1.36 14.73
N LEU A 150 -5.47 0.05 14.74
CA LEU A 150 -4.41 -0.96 14.59
C LEU A 150 -4.71 -1.84 13.39
N MET A 151 -3.71 -2.07 12.55
CA MET A 151 -3.82 -2.98 11.41
C MET A 151 -3.67 -4.45 11.82
N TYR A 152 -3.03 -4.69 12.98
CA TYR A 152 -2.77 -6.03 13.47
C TYR A 152 -2.80 -6.04 15.00
N HIS A 153 -3.46 -7.04 15.56
CA HIS A 153 -3.41 -7.34 16.98
C HIS A 153 -2.58 -8.61 17.15
N PRO A 154 -1.33 -8.53 17.62
CA PRO A 154 -0.57 -9.73 17.96
C PRO A 154 -1.38 -10.52 19.01
N GLN A 155 -1.63 -11.78 18.73
CA GLN A 155 -2.23 -12.67 19.73
C GLN A 155 -1.16 -12.92 20.80
N GLU A 156 -1.48 -12.57 22.05
CA GLU A 156 -0.66 -12.85 23.22
C GLU A 156 -0.52 -14.37 23.46
#